data_d8bbf3e51f928459757d46a1bf45d099
#
_entry.id   d8bbf3e51f928459757d46a1bf45d099
#
_cell.length_a   1.000
_cell.length_b   1.000
_cell.length_c   1.000
_cell.angle_alpha   90.00
_cell.angle_beta   90.00
_cell.angle_gamma   90.00
#
_symmetry.space_group_name_H-M   'P 1'
#
loop_
_entity.id
_entity.type
_entity.pdbx_description
1 polymer ?
#
loop_
_entity_poly.entity_id
_entity_poly.type
_entity_poly.pdbx_seq_one_letter_code
_entity_poly.pdbx_strand_id
1 'polypeptide(L)'
;MTEKVTLERRENLPMPLNYLASAEDLAAWYAGGLLWSLEHGERTVAISCFDTKAAYGFDMNQAAQAVLRAVTDVLYEHPEAERLEILCGDEASWRAYNFWWNMLYAEHKPEHEH
;
A
#
# COMPACT_ATOMS: atom_id res chain seq x y z
N MET A 1 2.00 -14.95 -2.96
CA MET A 1 1.19 -13.74 -2.66
C MET A 1 2.01 -12.47 -2.68
N THR A 2 3.14 -12.46 -1.98
CA THR A 2 3.91 -11.23 -1.86
C THR A 2 4.51 -10.74 -3.17
N GLU A 3 4.74 -11.64 -4.12
CA GLU A 3 5.29 -11.21 -5.40
C GLU A 3 4.31 -10.43 -6.26
N LYS A 4 3.04 -10.38 -5.85
CA LYS A 4 2.06 -9.55 -6.54
C LYS A 4 2.21 -8.08 -6.21
N VAL A 5 2.95 -7.75 -5.17
CA VAL A 5 3.08 -6.37 -4.72
C VAL A 5 4.46 -5.85 -5.10
N THR A 6 4.49 -4.71 -5.79
CA THR A 6 5.74 -4.04 -6.12
C THR A 6 5.72 -2.64 -5.53
N LEU A 7 6.88 -2.19 -5.05
CA LEU A 7 7.04 -0.83 -4.54
C LEU A 7 7.96 -0.08 -5.48
N GLU A 8 7.55 1.11 -5.90
CA GLU A 8 8.32 1.91 -6.85
C GLU A 8 8.39 3.34 -6.38
N ARG A 9 9.53 3.98 -6.64
CA ARG A 9 9.63 5.44 -6.55
C ARG A 9 9.16 6.02 -7.87
N ARG A 10 8.23 6.94 -7.81
CA ARG A 10 7.71 7.57 -9.02
C ARG A 10 7.58 9.07 -8.76
N GLU A 11 8.16 9.87 -9.64
CA GLU A 11 8.09 11.32 -9.51
C GLU A 11 6.83 11.85 -10.18
N ASN A 12 6.46 13.05 -9.79
CA ASN A 12 5.36 13.79 -10.41
C ASN A 12 4.00 13.12 -10.25
N LEU A 13 3.83 12.38 -9.16
CA LEU A 13 2.52 11.82 -8.84
C LEU A 13 1.64 12.93 -8.26
N PRO A 14 0.36 12.97 -8.65
CA PRO A 14 -0.55 13.96 -8.04
C PRO A 14 -0.84 13.60 -6.60
N MET A 15 -0.86 14.63 -5.74
CA MET A 15 -1.23 14.44 -4.35
C MET A 15 -2.73 14.17 -4.25
N PRO A 16 -3.14 13.26 -3.35
CA PRO A 16 -4.56 13.07 -3.11
C PRO A 16 -5.17 14.35 -2.52
N LEU A 17 -6.40 14.64 -2.92
CA LEU A 17 -7.09 15.83 -2.44
C LEU A 17 -7.99 15.55 -1.26
N ASN A 18 -8.22 14.30 -0.93
CA ASN A 18 -9.12 13.93 0.15
C ASN A 18 -8.47 14.20 1.51
N TYR A 19 -9.26 14.74 2.43
CA TYR A 19 -8.80 14.89 3.80
C TYR A 19 -8.99 13.58 4.54
N LEU A 20 -7.94 13.14 5.19
CA LEU A 20 -7.98 11.89 5.97
C LEU A 20 -7.48 12.19 7.36
N ALA A 21 -8.17 11.67 8.35
CA ALA A 21 -7.91 12.01 9.75
C ALA A 21 -6.96 11.04 10.44
N SER A 22 -6.80 9.83 9.90
CA SER A 22 -6.00 8.82 10.59
C SER A 22 -5.44 7.81 9.61
N ALA A 23 -4.48 7.02 10.10
CA ALA A 23 -3.92 5.93 9.32
C ALA A 23 -4.98 4.91 8.93
N GLU A 24 -5.94 4.66 9.82
CA GLU A 24 -7.02 3.72 9.52
C GLU A 24 -7.91 4.24 8.41
N ASP A 25 -8.16 5.55 8.38
CA ASP A 25 -8.95 6.14 7.29
C ASP A 25 -8.22 5.99 5.97
N LEU A 26 -6.91 6.22 5.97
CA LEU A 26 -6.10 6.08 4.76
C LEU A 26 -6.12 4.63 4.28
N ALA A 27 -5.96 3.69 5.21
CA ALA A 27 -5.97 2.27 4.87
C ALA A 27 -7.31 1.85 4.27
N ALA A 28 -8.40 2.31 4.89
CA ALA A 28 -9.74 1.98 4.37
C ALA A 28 -9.96 2.55 2.98
N TRP A 29 -9.46 3.76 2.74
CA TRP A 29 -9.61 4.40 1.44
C TRP A 29 -8.86 3.65 0.35
N TYR A 30 -7.62 3.24 0.64
CA TYR A 30 -6.84 2.48 -0.34
C TYR A 30 -7.40 1.08 -0.56
N ALA A 31 -7.80 0.41 0.52
CA ALA A 31 -8.37 -0.93 0.39
C ALA A 31 -9.68 -0.88 -0.38
N GLY A 32 -10.51 0.14 -0.12
CA GLY A 32 -11.76 0.30 -0.84
C GLY A 32 -11.54 0.56 -2.32
N GLY A 33 -10.54 1.39 -2.65
CA GLY A 33 -10.20 1.66 -4.04
C GLY A 33 -9.69 0.43 -4.76
N LEU A 34 -8.85 -0.35 -4.09
CA LEU A 34 -8.36 -1.60 -4.66
C LEU A 34 -9.52 -2.56 -4.92
N LEU A 35 -10.39 -2.73 -3.94
CA LEU A 35 -11.54 -3.61 -4.09
C LEU A 35 -12.45 -3.16 -5.22
N TRP A 36 -12.71 -1.85 -5.30
CA TRP A 36 -13.53 -1.29 -6.38
C TRP A 36 -12.93 -1.61 -7.74
N SER A 37 -11.61 -1.44 -7.89
CA SER A 37 -10.95 -1.72 -9.16
C SER A 37 -11.05 -3.19 -9.54
N LEU A 38 -10.87 -4.08 -8.57
CA LEU A 38 -10.96 -5.52 -8.83
C LEU A 38 -12.38 -5.90 -9.22
N GLU A 39 -13.38 -5.29 -8.59
CA GLU A 39 -14.76 -5.58 -8.91
C GLU A 39 -15.14 -5.08 -10.31
N HIS A 40 -14.39 -4.11 -10.83
CA HIS A 40 -14.62 -3.60 -12.18
C HIS A 40 -13.72 -4.28 -13.21
N GLY A 41 -13.12 -5.38 -12.85
CA GLY A 41 -12.41 -6.22 -13.80
C GLY A 41 -10.94 -5.91 -13.98
N GLU A 42 -10.40 -4.97 -13.22
CA GLU A 42 -8.96 -4.69 -13.30
C GLU A 42 -8.18 -5.78 -12.59
N ARG A 43 -7.03 -6.10 -13.14
CA ARG A 43 -6.16 -7.13 -12.56
C ARG A 43 -4.86 -6.55 -12.01
N THR A 44 -4.48 -5.37 -12.49
CA THR A 44 -3.31 -4.64 -12.01
C THR A 44 -3.79 -3.28 -11.55
N VAL A 45 -3.51 -2.95 -10.29
CA VAL A 45 -3.97 -1.71 -9.68
C VAL A 45 -2.76 -0.99 -9.12
N ALA A 46 -2.71 0.33 -9.29
CA ALA A 46 -1.64 1.16 -8.76
C ALA A 46 -2.21 2.12 -7.72
N ILE A 47 -1.53 2.27 -6.60
CA ILE A 47 -1.91 3.26 -5.61
C ILE A 47 -0.70 4.15 -5.31
N SER A 48 -0.96 5.44 -5.11
CA SER A 48 0.08 6.44 -4.87
C SER A 48 0.17 6.74 -3.38
N CYS A 49 1.39 6.69 -2.85
CA CYS A 49 1.63 6.91 -1.44
C CYS A 49 2.59 8.08 -1.25
N PHE A 50 2.36 8.85 -0.21
CA PHE A 50 3.13 10.05 0.09
C PHE A 50 3.43 10.12 1.57
N ASP A 51 4.31 11.05 1.94
CA ASP A 51 4.61 11.34 3.33
C ASP A 51 3.32 11.83 4.01
N THR A 52 2.72 10.97 4.81
CA THR A 52 1.44 11.27 5.44
C THR A 52 1.55 12.38 6.48
N LYS A 53 2.73 12.54 7.11
CA LYS A 53 2.88 13.63 8.04
C LYS A 53 2.83 14.97 7.32
N ALA A 54 3.48 15.05 6.16
CA ALA A 54 3.45 16.28 5.36
C ALA A 54 2.07 16.51 4.76
N ALA A 55 1.40 15.44 4.31
CA ALA A 55 0.12 15.57 3.62
C ALA A 55 -1.06 15.67 4.56
N TYR A 56 -1.05 14.93 5.65
CA TYR A 56 -2.23 14.78 6.52
C TYR A 56 -1.94 15.05 7.98
N GLY A 57 -0.67 15.10 8.38
CA GLY A 57 -0.31 15.39 9.77
C GLY A 57 -0.21 14.19 10.68
N PHE A 58 -0.36 12.97 10.19
CA PHE A 58 -0.23 11.79 11.04
C PHE A 58 0.98 10.93 10.65
N ASP A 59 1.34 10.02 11.55
CA ASP A 59 2.57 9.24 11.46
C ASP A 59 2.55 8.31 10.26
N MET A 60 3.57 8.44 9.42
CA MET A 60 3.68 7.64 8.22
C MET A 60 3.97 6.17 8.52
N ASN A 61 4.66 5.87 9.61
CA ASN A 61 4.90 4.47 9.97
C ASN A 61 3.59 3.75 10.28
N GLN A 62 2.70 4.42 11.00
CA GLN A 62 1.38 3.85 11.26
C GLN A 62 0.59 3.70 9.97
N ALA A 63 0.69 4.70 9.10
CA ALA A 63 -0.01 4.66 7.82
C ALA A 63 0.48 3.49 6.98
N ALA A 64 1.80 3.30 6.87
CA ALA A 64 2.35 2.23 6.06
C ALA A 64 1.90 0.87 6.57
N GLN A 65 1.94 0.66 7.88
CA GLN A 65 1.49 -0.60 8.45
C GLN A 65 0.02 -0.85 8.15
N ALA A 66 -0.81 0.15 8.39
CA ALA A 66 -2.25 0.00 8.22
C ALA A 66 -2.62 -0.25 6.76
N VAL A 67 -2.01 0.52 5.85
CA VAL A 67 -2.28 0.39 4.42
C VAL A 67 -1.85 -0.97 3.91
N LEU A 68 -0.62 -1.39 4.26
CA LEU A 68 -0.10 -2.67 3.77
C LEU A 68 -0.94 -3.84 4.27
N ARG A 69 -1.39 -3.81 5.52
CA ARG A 69 -2.25 -4.88 6.03
C ARG A 69 -3.58 -4.89 5.32
N ALA A 70 -4.18 -3.72 5.13
CA ALA A 70 -5.51 -3.64 4.53
C ALA A 70 -5.50 -4.09 3.07
N VAL A 71 -4.52 -3.63 2.30
CA VAL A 71 -4.48 -3.99 0.88
C VAL A 71 -4.10 -5.45 0.68
N THR A 72 -3.23 -6.00 1.52
CA THR A 72 -2.89 -7.42 1.40
C THR A 72 -4.06 -8.31 1.81
N ASP A 73 -4.88 -7.88 2.76
CA ASP A 73 -6.10 -8.63 3.09
C ASP A 73 -7.02 -8.70 1.88
N VAL A 74 -7.18 -7.59 1.16
CA VAL A 74 -7.99 -7.59 -0.06
C VAL A 74 -7.40 -8.53 -1.09
N LEU A 75 -6.09 -8.45 -1.31
CA LEU A 75 -5.45 -9.33 -2.29
C LEU A 75 -5.58 -10.80 -1.93
N TYR A 76 -5.53 -11.09 -0.64
CA TYR A 76 -5.66 -12.46 -0.19
C TYR A 76 -7.02 -13.04 -0.51
N GLU A 77 -8.05 -12.21 -0.45
CA GLU A 77 -9.41 -12.63 -0.74
C GLU A 77 -9.76 -12.55 -2.22
N HIS A 78 -8.87 -12.00 -3.04
CA HIS A 78 -9.12 -11.80 -4.47
C HIS A 78 -7.97 -12.38 -5.28
N PRO A 79 -7.92 -13.72 -5.43
CA PRO A 79 -6.81 -14.36 -6.16
C PRO A 79 -6.77 -13.97 -7.63
N GLU A 80 -7.85 -13.39 -8.17
CA GLU A 80 -7.86 -12.93 -9.55
C GLU A 80 -6.94 -11.71 -9.75
N ALA A 81 -6.58 -10.99 -8.70
CA ALA A 81 -5.68 -9.86 -8.80
C ALA A 81 -4.29 -10.34 -9.21
N GLU A 82 -3.70 -9.68 -10.20
CA GLU A 82 -2.39 -10.07 -10.71
C GLU A 82 -1.27 -9.26 -10.09
N ARG A 83 -1.50 -7.96 -9.83
CA ARG A 83 -0.45 -7.11 -9.31
C ARG A 83 -1.02 -5.87 -8.64
N LEU A 84 -0.41 -5.51 -7.53
CA LEU A 84 -0.64 -4.22 -6.89
C LEU A 84 0.68 -3.46 -6.90
N GLU A 85 0.67 -2.27 -7.49
CA GLU A 85 1.85 -1.41 -7.54
C GLU A 85 1.67 -0.28 -6.54
N ILE A 86 2.60 -0.17 -5.62
CA ILE A 86 2.59 0.91 -4.64
C ILE A 86 3.61 1.93 -5.10
N LEU A 87 3.12 3.07 -5.55
CA LEU A 87 3.95 4.12 -6.14
C LEU A 87 4.24 5.15 -5.07
N CYS A 88 5.48 5.24 -4.64
CA CYS A 88 5.87 6.13 -3.56
C CYS A 88 6.38 7.43 -4.15
N GLY A 89 5.71 8.52 -3.83
CA GLY A 89 5.97 9.82 -4.43
C GLY A 89 7.16 10.57 -3.84
N ASP A 90 7.68 10.10 -2.72
CA ASP A 90 8.83 10.75 -2.09
C ASP A 90 9.66 9.70 -1.37
N GLU A 91 10.86 10.14 -0.94
CA GLU A 91 11.80 9.24 -0.30
C GLU A 91 11.28 8.73 1.03
N ALA A 92 10.60 9.59 1.79
CA ALA A 92 10.10 9.22 3.11
C ALA A 92 9.07 8.11 3.01
N SER A 93 8.11 8.22 2.07
CA SER A 93 7.12 7.17 1.90
C SER A 93 7.75 5.88 1.38
N TRP A 94 8.72 5.99 0.46
CA TRP A 94 9.42 4.81 -0.05
C TRP A 94 10.08 4.05 1.09
N ARG A 95 10.80 4.76 1.97
CA ARG A 95 11.52 4.11 3.07
C ARG A 95 10.55 3.44 4.04
N ALA A 96 9.46 4.14 4.38
CA ALA A 96 8.51 3.60 5.34
C ALA A 96 7.80 2.37 4.78
N TYR A 97 7.30 2.45 3.55
CA TYR A 97 6.58 1.34 2.95
C TYR A 97 7.50 0.14 2.72
N ASN A 98 8.72 0.39 2.26
CA ASN A 98 9.67 -0.69 2.04
C ASN A 98 10.05 -1.38 3.35
N PHE A 99 10.29 -0.58 4.39
CA PHE A 99 10.62 -1.11 5.71
C PHE A 99 9.49 -1.99 6.24
N TRP A 100 8.26 -1.46 6.22
CA TRP A 100 7.14 -2.20 6.81
C TRP A 100 6.71 -3.37 5.94
N TRP A 101 6.87 -3.26 4.62
CA TRP A 101 6.65 -4.42 3.76
C TRP A 101 7.54 -5.58 4.17
N ASN A 102 8.82 -5.30 4.37
CA ASN A 102 9.77 -6.33 4.79
C ASN A 102 9.46 -6.85 6.17
N MET A 103 9.12 -5.94 7.11
CA MET A 103 8.83 -6.36 8.48
C MET A 103 7.58 -7.21 8.58
N LEU A 104 6.53 -6.82 7.86
CA LEU A 104 5.25 -7.52 7.99
C LEU A 104 5.26 -8.87 7.28
N TYR A 105 6.00 -8.99 6.20
CA TYR A 105 5.91 -10.17 5.36
C TYR A 105 7.15 -11.06 5.43
N ALA A 106 8.25 -10.60 5.97
CA ALA A 106 9.39 -11.46 6.19
C ALA A 106 9.04 -12.60 7.15
N GLU A 107 8.19 -12.32 8.14
CA GLU A 107 7.78 -13.31 9.11
C GLU A 107 6.92 -14.40 8.50
N HIS A 108 6.29 -14.12 7.40
CA HIS A 108 5.34 -15.04 6.77
C HIS A 108 5.98 -15.81 5.61
N LYS A 109 7.23 -15.56 5.30
CA LYS A 109 7.93 -16.32 4.28
C LYS A 109 8.22 -17.70 4.79
N PRO A 110 8.00 -18.69 4.00
CA PRO A 110 8.41 -20.04 4.42
C PRO A 110 9.89 -20.04 4.64
N GLU A 111 10.34 -20.34 5.42
CA GLU A 111 11.59 -20.04 5.58
C GLU A 111 12.48 -20.22 5.03
N HIS A 112 12.33 -19.68 4.75
CA HIS A 112 12.92 -19.36 4.07
C HIS A 112 13.81 -20.12 3.98
N GLU A 113 13.39 -20.39 3.79
CA GLU A 113 13.81 -20.92 3.51
C GLU A 113 14.86 -20.95 3.59
N HIS A 114 15.26 -21.08 3.97
CA HIS A 114 16.14 -21.15 4.04
C HIS A 114 16.45 -21.95 4.18
#